data_48208662b31ada04f39fc81bd3ab6778
#
_entry.id   48208662b31ada04f39fc81bd3ab6778
#
_cell.length_a   1.000
_cell.length_b   1.000
_cell.length_c   1.000
_cell.angle_alpha   90.00
_cell.angle_beta   90.00
_cell.angle_gamma   90.00
#
_symmetry.space_group_name_H-M   'P 1'
#
loop_
_entity.id
_entity.type
_entity.pdbx_description
1 polymer ?
#
loop_
_entity_poly.entity_id
_entity_poly.type
_entity_poly.pdbx_seq_one_letter_code
_entity_poly.pdbx_strand_id
1 'polypeptide(L)'
;MLVFREATKFYRRSTTPAVSRVSFQVPSGQIVGLVGLNGAGKTTLIRVATGLNLPSQGTVEVDGIDIVRQKARASRQIGWVPEIPIYPPRRSLLDLMDYLAGYHGRAGGDRNAHLALLRWVGLEAQAGDPVSSLSQGMRKRFAIAVSMIASPSNFVLDEVLNGLDPEWIRFSREWMSAMRDQGRAVLLSSHLLGEMQGLADQFAFLHHGQLLGVWPKSAIRESLPPRYVVRLTNLDATAIEFLGGFGNVTANAPYATIDNPRVPPETVTAEVMRRQYGLQEFRVEEPGLEEFFFRLIGNRSGG
;
A
#
# COMPACT_ATOMS: atom_id res chain seq x y z
N MET A 1 11.70 9.42 8.43
CA MET A 1 10.56 10.22 7.96
C MET A 1 10.82 10.70 6.53
N LEU A 2 9.82 10.54 5.64
CA LEU A 2 9.86 11.11 4.28
C LEU A 2 8.92 12.32 4.21
N VAL A 3 9.37 13.42 3.61
CA VAL A 3 8.56 14.65 3.46
C VAL A 3 8.60 15.10 2.01
N PHE A 4 7.45 15.16 1.37
CA PHE A 4 7.28 15.71 0.02
C PHE A 4 6.86 17.17 0.13
N ARG A 5 7.55 18.08 -0.57
CA ARG A 5 7.25 19.51 -0.60
C ARG A 5 7.07 19.98 -2.03
N GLU A 6 5.83 20.19 -2.44
CA GLU A 6 5.44 20.67 -3.77
C GLU A 6 6.09 19.84 -4.90
N ALA A 7 6.29 18.52 -4.66
CA ALA A 7 6.98 17.65 -5.58
C ALA A 7 6.24 17.56 -6.91
N THR A 8 6.88 18.03 -7.98
CA THR A 8 6.35 18.04 -9.34
C THR A 8 7.31 17.33 -10.27
N LYS A 9 6.82 16.47 -11.16
CA LYS A 9 7.65 15.74 -12.12
C LYS A 9 7.07 15.81 -13.54
N PHE A 10 7.85 16.38 -14.43
CA PHE A 10 7.66 16.28 -15.88
C PHE A 10 8.61 15.23 -16.44
N TYR A 11 8.12 14.45 -17.41
CA TYR A 11 8.98 13.62 -18.25
C TYR A 11 9.29 14.33 -19.57
N ARG A 12 10.41 13.95 -20.19
CA ARG A 12 10.81 14.52 -21.49
C ARG A 12 9.65 14.46 -22.49
N ARG A 13 9.43 15.57 -23.20
CA ARG A 13 8.38 15.75 -24.23
C ARG A 13 6.94 15.79 -23.72
N SER A 14 6.72 15.80 -22.40
CA SER A 14 5.37 15.98 -21.84
C SER A 14 5.20 17.41 -21.32
N THR A 15 4.13 18.06 -21.74
CA THR A 15 3.68 19.35 -21.17
C THR A 15 2.85 19.15 -19.90
N THR A 16 2.31 17.96 -19.72
CA THR A 16 1.52 17.60 -18.52
C THR A 16 2.42 16.91 -17.51
N PRO A 17 2.43 17.34 -16.23
CA PRO A 17 3.20 16.69 -15.20
C PRO A 17 2.63 15.31 -14.85
N ALA A 18 3.50 14.33 -14.66
CA ALA A 18 3.10 13.01 -14.18
C ALA A 18 2.70 13.03 -12.67
N VAL A 19 3.25 13.98 -11.91
CA VAL A 19 2.81 14.38 -10.57
C VAL A 19 2.97 15.88 -10.42
N SER A 20 2.02 16.56 -9.76
CA SER A 20 1.92 18.00 -9.68
C SER A 20 1.70 18.46 -8.23
N ARG A 21 2.65 19.26 -7.70
CA ARG A 21 2.60 19.90 -6.38
C ARG A 21 2.19 18.97 -5.24
N VAL A 22 2.71 17.74 -5.26
CA VAL A 22 2.39 16.75 -4.22
C VAL A 22 3.13 17.10 -2.94
N SER A 23 2.38 17.32 -1.86
CA SER A 23 2.91 17.64 -0.53
C SER A 23 2.25 16.76 0.53
N PHE A 24 3.02 15.88 1.16
CA PHE A 24 2.61 15.08 2.32
C PHE A 24 3.85 14.51 3.01
N GLN A 25 3.62 13.82 4.11
CA GLN A 25 4.70 13.17 4.86
C GLN A 25 4.38 11.69 5.16
N VAL A 26 5.44 10.90 5.28
CA VAL A 26 5.41 9.54 5.83
C VAL A 26 6.14 9.61 7.17
N PRO A 27 5.41 9.69 8.29
CA PRO A 27 6.01 9.80 9.61
C PRO A 27 6.84 8.56 9.98
N SER A 28 7.86 8.76 10.82
CA SER A 28 8.55 7.63 11.47
C SER A 28 7.57 6.83 12.31
N GLY A 29 7.69 5.50 12.29
CA GLY A 29 6.76 4.62 13.02
C GLY A 29 5.38 4.51 12.39
N GLN A 30 5.24 4.83 11.09
CA GLN A 30 3.96 4.69 10.39
C GLN A 30 4.15 4.08 8.99
N ILE A 31 3.11 3.36 8.56
CA ILE A 31 2.94 2.87 7.19
C ILE A 31 1.93 3.77 6.49
N VAL A 32 2.34 4.44 5.43
CA VAL A 32 1.46 5.24 4.56
C VAL A 32 1.24 4.49 3.26
N GLY A 33 -0.01 4.13 2.99
CA GLY A 33 -0.45 3.52 1.75
C GLY A 33 -0.66 4.58 0.66
N LEU A 34 0.00 4.44 -0.48
CA LEU A 34 -0.19 5.29 -1.65
C LEU A 34 -1.23 4.66 -2.58
N VAL A 35 -2.41 5.25 -2.61
CA VAL A 35 -3.60 4.76 -3.33
C VAL A 35 -3.83 5.58 -4.59
N GLY A 36 -4.22 4.92 -5.67
CA GLY A 36 -4.59 5.57 -6.93
C GLY A 36 -4.73 4.57 -8.07
N LEU A 37 -5.50 4.92 -9.09
CA LEU A 37 -5.66 4.10 -10.29
C LEU A 37 -4.35 3.98 -11.08
N ASN A 38 -4.33 3.09 -12.07
CA ASN A 38 -3.21 3.00 -13.00
C ASN A 38 -3.01 4.33 -13.72
N GLY A 39 -1.77 4.78 -13.82
CA GLY A 39 -1.45 6.10 -14.38
C GLY A 39 -1.65 7.28 -13.43
N ALA A 40 -2.12 7.09 -12.19
CA ALA A 40 -2.30 8.17 -11.22
C ALA A 40 -0.99 8.87 -10.80
N GLY A 41 0.18 8.30 -11.11
CA GLY A 41 1.49 8.87 -10.78
C GLY A 41 2.21 8.19 -9.61
N LYS A 42 1.68 7.08 -9.05
CA LYS A 42 2.27 6.36 -7.90
C LYS A 42 3.75 6.00 -8.11
N THR A 43 4.06 5.26 -9.16
CA THR A 43 5.44 4.87 -9.49
C THR A 43 6.34 6.08 -9.75
N THR A 44 5.80 7.17 -10.32
CA THR A 44 6.56 8.42 -10.48
C THR A 44 6.93 9.01 -9.13
N LEU A 45 5.97 9.08 -8.21
CA LEU A 45 6.19 9.62 -6.87
C LEU A 45 7.20 8.76 -6.07
N ILE A 46 7.10 7.44 -6.19
CA ILE A 46 8.05 6.49 -5.60
C ILE A 46 9.46 6.69 -6.16
N ARG A 47 9.61 6.85 -7.47
CA ARG A 47 10.91 7.13 -8.10
C ARG A 47 11.50 8.47 -7.68
N VAL A 48 10.64 9.44 -7.39
CA VAL A 48 11.09 10.74 -6.81
C VAL A 48 11.50 10.55 -5.36
N ALA A 49 10.75 9.81 -4.56
CA ALA A 49 11.07 9.52 -3.16
C ALA A 49 12.41 8.79 -2.99
N THR A 50 12.75 7.89 -3.92
CA THR A 50 14.01 7.12 -3.89
C THR A 50 15.20 7.85 -4.53
N GLY A 51 14.95 9.02 -5.15
CA GLY A 51 15.98 9.76 -5.90
C GLY A 51 16.39 9.11 -7.21
N LEU A 52 15.68 8.09 -7.69
CA LEU A 52 15.88 7.54 -9.04
C LEU A 52 15.57 8.59 -10.10
N ASN A 53 14.51 9.35 -9.87
CA ASN A 53 14.16 10.52 -10.64
C ASN A 53 14.16 11.75 -9.72
N LEU A 54 14.92 12.77 -10.04
CA LEU A 54 14.80 14.03 -9.32
C LEU A 54 13.47 14.72 -9.70
N PRO A 55 12.82 15.42 -8.75
CA PRO A 55 11.66 16.24 -9.08
C PRO A 55 12.05 17.36 -10.05
N SER A 56 11.11 17.80 -10.87
CA SER A 56 11.30 18.97 -11.76
C SER A 56 11.13 20.28 -11.01
N GLN A 57 10.27 20.27 -9.94
CA GLN A 57 10.05 21.37 -9.01
C GLN A 57 9.77 20.77 -7.63
N GLY A 58 9.98 21.56 -6.59
CA GLY A 58 9.86 21.09 -5.21
C GLY A 58 10.99 20.15 -4.80
N THR A 59 10.83 19.45 -3.70
CA THR A 59 11.83 18.50 -3.20
C THR A 59 11.21 17.37 -2.40
N VAL A 60 12.02 16.35 -2.08
CA VAL A 60 11.73 15.34 -1.08
C VAL A 60 12.85 15.35 -0.05
N GLU A 61 12.49 15.36 1.21
CA GLU A 61 13.41 15.24 2.34
C GLU A 61 13.32 13.83 2.93
N VAL A 62 14.47 13.23 3.20
CA VAL A 62 14.63 11.93 3.87
C VAL A 62 15.36 12.18 5.17
N ASP A 63 14.68 12.07 6.30
CA ASP A 63 15.21 12.41 7.62
C ASP A 63 15.85 13.81 7.66
N GLY A 64 15.18 14.80 7.04
CA GLY A 64 15.66 16.18 6.92
C GLY A 64 16.76 16.40 5.88
N ILE A 65 17.15 15.36 5.12
CA ILE A 65 18.16 15.44 4.06
C ILE A 65 17.46 15.64 2.72
N ASP A 66 17.67 16.78 2.08
CA ASP A 66 17.12 17.11 0.76
C ASP A 66 17.72 16.20 -0.32
N ILE A 67 16.83 15.44 -1.02
CA ILE A 67 17.25 14.45 -2.02
C ILE A 67 17.80 15.09 -3.30
N VAL A 68 17.47 16.34 -3.59
CA VAL A 68 18.00 17.08 -4.75
C VAL A 68 19.41 17.53 -4.48
N ARG A 69 19.67 18.08 -3.28
CA ARG A 69 20.96 18.65 -2.89
C ARG A 69 21.96 17.59 -2.42
N GLN A 70 21.50 16.56 -1.72
CA GLN A 70 22.33 15.56 -1.06
C GLN A 70 21.89 14.12 -1.40
N LYS A 71 21.68 13.84 -2.70
CA LYS A 71 21.11 12.57 -3.20
C LYS A 71 21.78 11.34 -2.56
N ALA A 72 23.10 11.24 -2.63
CA ALA A 72 23.82 10.05 -2.15
C ALA A 72 23.62 9.83 -0.63
N ARG A 73 23.52 10.90 0.15
CA ARG A 73 23.29 10.83 1.59
C ARG A 73 21.85 10.45 1.90
N ALA A 74 20.87 11.08 1.23
CA ALA A 74 19.46 10.80 1.39
C ALA A 74 19.12 9.36 0.98
N SER A 75 19.60 8.88 -0.18
CA SER A 75 19.32 7.54 -0.69
C SER A 75 19.86 6.42 0.22
N ARG A 76 20.91 6.68 1.01
CA ARG A 76 21.43 5.71 1.99
C ARG A 76 20.47 5.44 3.14
N GLN A 77 19.52 6.34 3.38
CA GLN A 77 18.49 6.20 4.41
C GLN A 77 17.23 5.49 3.91
N ILE A 78 17.24 5.01 2.66
CA ILE A 78 16.07 4.39 2.03
C ILE A 78 16.36 2.94 1.68
N GLY A 79 15.54 2.02 2.20
CA GLY A 79 15.38 0.67 1.69
C GLY A 79 14.31 0.67 0.60
N TRP A 80 14.67 0.30 -0.62
CA TRP A 80 13.74 0.32 -1.73
C TRP A 80 13.49 -1.07 -2.30
N VAL A 81 12.22 -1.42 -2.45
CA VAL A 81 11.78 -2.63 -3.14
C VAL A 81 10.94 -2.19 -4.35
N PRO A 82 11.45 -2.35 -5.58
CA PRO A 82 10.71 -2.01 -6.79
C PRO A 82 9.64 -3.06 -7.12
N GLU A 83 8.65 -2.66 -7.92
CA GLU A 83 7.65 -3.57 -8.47
C GLU A 83 8.29 -4.75 -9.22
N ILE A 84 9.26 -4.45 -10.10
CA ILE A 84 10.04 -5.44 -10.84
C ILE A 84 11.52 -5.26 -10.49
N PRO A 85 12.09 -6.13 -9.62
CA PRO A 85 13.49 -6.08 -9.30
C PRO A 85 14.36 -6.50 -10.49
N ILE A 86 15.26 -5.60 -10.93
CA ILE A 86 16.19 -5.86 -12.04
C ILE A 86 17.61 -5.80 -11.48
N TYR A 87 18.33 -6.90 -11.61
CA TYR A 87 19.70 -7.04 -11.14
C TYR A 87 20.59 -7.62 -12.24
N PRO A 88 21.94 -7.47 -12.15
CA PRO A 88 22.89 -8.15 -13.05
C PRO A 88 22.67 -9.66 -13.04
N PRO A 89 22.31 -10.27 -14.19
CA PRO A 89 21.76 -11.65 -14.20
C PRO A 89 22.77 -12.73 -13.84
N ARG A 90 24.08 -12.48 -14.07
CA ARG A 90 25.15 -13.48 -13.91
C ARG A 90 25.85 -13.44 -12.55
N ARG A 91 25.55 -12.45 -11.69
CA ARG A 91 26.14 -12.40 -10.35
C ARG A 91 25.40 -13.34 -9.40
N SER A 92 26.15 -13.98 -8.48
CA SER A 92 25.52 -14.69 -7.37
C SER A 92 24.79 -13.73 -6.44
N LEU A 93 23.80 -14.23 -5.68
CA LEU A 93 23.04 -13.41 -4.75
C LEU A 93 23.97 -12.76 -3.71
N LEU A 94 24.85 -13.55 -3.14
CA LEU A 94 25.75 -13.10 -2.08
C LEU A 94 26.77 -12.08 -2.59
N ASP A 95 27.40 -12.32 -3.76
CA ASP A 95 28.35 -11.37 -4.35
C ASP A 95 27.66 -10.07 -4.79
N LEU A 96 26.38 -10.15 -5.18
CA LEU A 96 25.61 -8.96 -5.49
C LEU A 96 25.28 -8.14 -4.23
N MET A 97 24.95 -8.79 -3.11
CA MET A 97 24.73 -8.10 -1.82
C MET A 97 26.02 -7.43 -1.33
N ASP A 98 27.16 -8.12 -1.40
CA ASP A 98 28.50 -7.56 -1.07
C ASP A 98 28.81 -6.32 -1.93
N TYR A 99 28.53 -6.40 -3.23
CA TYR A 99 28.70 -5.26 -4.15
C TYR A 99 27.77 -4.09 -3.81
N LEU A 100 26.50 -4.36 -3.54
CA LEU A 100 25.53 -3.33 -3.18
C LEU A 100 25.83 -2.67 -1.83
N ALA A 101 26.35 -3.42 -0.86
CA ALA A 101 26.77 -2.89 0.43
C ALA A 101 27.86 -1.82 0.28
N GLY A 102 28.71 -1.91 -0.76
CA GLY A 102 29.72 -0.91 -1.08
C GLY A 102 29.16 0.49 -1.34
N TYR A 103 27.97 0.60 -1.96
CA TYR A 103 27.31 1.89 -2.16
C TYR A 103 26.88 2.58 -0.85
N HIS A 104 26.73 1.80 0.22
CA HIS A 104 26.39 2.31 1.54
C HIS A 104 27.63 2.63 2.41
N GLY A 105 28.83 2.60 1.81
CA GLY A 105 30.09 2.88 2.50
C GLY A 105 30.61 1.73 3.37
N ARG A 106 30.06 0.53 3.21
CA ARG A 106 30.52 -0.70 3.86
C ARG A 106 31.37 -1.48 2.88
N ALA A 107 32.63 -1.09 2.73
CA ALA A 107 33.57 -1.79 1.85
C ALA A 107 33.69 -3.26 2.27
N GLY A 108 33.40 -4.18 1.35
CA GLY A 108 33.49 -5.61 1.56
C GLY A 108 32.30 -6.26 2.26
N GLY A 109 31.35 -5.50 2.83
CA GLY A 109 30.16 -6.04 3.51
C GLY A 109 30.45 -7.04 4.63
N ASP A 110 29.49 -7.25 5.52
CA ASP A 110 29.52 -8.42 6.41
C ASP A 110 28.83 -9.59 5.69
N ARG A 111 29.63 -10.48 5.08
CA ARG A 111 29.14 -11.63 4.32
C ARG A 111 28.26 -12.55 5.17
N ASN A 112 28.52 -12.66 6.47
CA ASN A 112 27.68 -13.43 7.38
C ASN A 112 26.34 -12.74 7.62
N ALA A 113 26.33 -11.40 7.73
CA ALA A 113 25.08 -10.64 7.81
C ALA A 113 24.26 -10.76 6.53
N HIS A 114 24.90 -10.77 5.35
CA HIS A 114 24.21 -10.97 4.07
C HIS A 114 23.63 -12.39 3.97
N LEU A 115 24.37 -13.42 4.40
CA LEU A 115 23.85 -14.79 4.49
C LEU A 115 22.66 -14.88 5.45
N ALA A 116 22.71 -14.20 6.59
CA ALA A 116 21.60 -14.13 7.53
C ALA A 116 20.36 -13.48 6.91
N LEU A 117 20.51 -12.42 6.11
CA LEU A 117 19.41 -11.81 5.36
C LEU A 117 18.85 -12.76 4.28
N LEU A 118 19.71 -13.50 3.57
CA LEU A 118 19.26 -14.52 2.61
C LEU A 118 18.50 -15.65 3.30
N ARG A 119 18.99 -16.12 4.46
CA ARG A 119 18.30 -17.11 5.30
C ARG A 119 16.93 -16.60 5.73
N TRP A 120 16.87 -15.36 6.19
CA TRP A 120 15.63 -14.73 6.65
C TRP A 120 14.55 -14.65 5.58
N VAL A 121 14.94 -14.44 4.30
CA VAL A 121 14.01 -14.48 3.15
C VAL A 121 13.94 -15.84 2.47
N GLY A 122 14.43 -16.91 3.10
CA GLY A 122 14.37 -18.28 2.58
C GLY A 122 15.13 -18.51 1.29
N LEU A 123 16.27 -17.81 1.08
CA LEU A 123 17.13 -17.90 -0.10
C LEU A 123 18.57 -18.29 0.23
N GLU A 124 18.84 -18.86 1.43
CA GLU A 124 20.20 -19.25 1.84
C GLU A 124 20.80 -20.32 0.90
N ALA A 125 20.01 -21.31 0.52
CA ALA A 125 20.44 -22.37 -0.39
C ALA A 125 20.83 -21.83 -1.78
N GLN A 126 20.27 -20.68 -2.21
CA GLN A 126 20.55 -20.02 -3.49
C GLN A 126 21.64 -18.94 -3.38
N ALA A 127 22.33 -18.80 -2.25
CA ALA A 127 23.30 -17.72 -2.03
C ALA A 127 24.42 -17.67 -3.11
N GLY A 128 24.83 -18.84 -3.62
CA GLY A 128 25.80 -19.01 -4.69
C GLY A 128 25.20 -18.95 -6.10
N ASP A 129 23.89 -18.99 -6.24
CA ASP A 129 23.23 -19.07 -7.54
C ASP A 129 23.16 -17.69 -8.22
N PRO A 130 23.20 -17.65 -9.58
CA PRO A 130 23.04 -16.40 -10.31
C PRO A 130 21.61 -15.88 -10.19
N VAL A 131 21.43 -14.54 -10.15
CA VAL A 131 20.10 -13.91 -10.06
C VAL A 131 19.15 -14.36 -11.19
N SER A 132 19.70 -14.74 -12.35
CA SER A 132 18.90 -15.23 -13.49
C SER A 132 18.14 -16.53 -13.20
N SER A 133 18.60 -17.35 -12.25
CA SER A 133 17.92 -18.60 -11.88
C SER A 133 16.70 -18.41 -11.00
N LEU A 134 16.51 -17.21 -10.42
CA LEU A 134 15.43 -16.94 -9.50
C LEU A 134 14.08 -16.81 -10.20
N SER A 135 13.04 -17.41 -9.64
CA SER A 135 11.65 -17.11 -9.99
C SER A 135 11.28 -15.65 -9.67
N GLN A 136 10.14 -15.17 -10.16
CA GLN A 136 9.67 -13.80 -9.88
C GLN A 136 9.48 -13.57 -8.38
N GLY A 137 8.86 -14.49 -7.66
CA GLY A 137 8.67 -14.42 -6.22
C GLY A 137 10.02 -14.43 -5.47
N MET A 138 10.97 -15.30 -5.86
CA MET A 138 12.32 -15.32 -5.29
C MET A 138 13.06 -14.00 -5.51
N ARG A 139 12.95 -13.38 -6.69
CA ARG A 139 13.54 -12.05 -6.96
C ARG A 139 12.98 -10.98 -6.05
N LYS A 140 11.67 -11.02 -5.75
CA LYS A 140 11.02 -10.10 -4.81
C LYS A 140 11.52 -10.30 -3.39
N ARG A 141 11.61 -11.55 -2.93
CA ARG A 141 12.21 -11.90 -1.62
C ARG A 141 13.66 -11.42 -1.52
N PHE A 142 14.43 -11.61 -2.58
CA PHE A 142 15.79 -11.09 -2.66
C PHE A 142 15.84 -9.56 -2.59
N ALA A 143 14.93 -8.85 -3.26
CA ALA A 143 14.85 -7.38 -3.18
C ALA A 143 14.51 -6.88 -1.76
N ILE A 144 13.68 -7.62 -1.01
CA ILE A 144 13.44 -7.34 0.41
C ILE A 144 14.75 -7.49 1.21
N ALA A 145 15.51 -8.56 1.03
CA ALA A 145 16.81 -8.74 1.69
C ALA A 145 17.79 -7.61 1.35
N VAL A 146 17.89 -7.25 0.06
CA VAL A 146 18.74 -6.14 -0.42
C VAL A 146 18.34 -4.82 0.22
N SER A 147 17.04 -4.54 0.38
CA SER A 147 16.55 -3.30 1.00
C SER A 147 16.99 -3.13 2.46
N MET A 148 17.36 -4.23 3.12
CA MET A 148 17.77 -4.26 4.52
C MET A 148 19.29 -4.09 4.75
N ILE A 149 20.12 -4.19 3.71
CA ILE A 149 21.60 -4.20 3.81
C ILE A 149 22.14 -3.02 4.63
N ALA A 150 21.60 -1.82 4.41
CA ALA A 150 22.05 -0.60 5.09
C ALA A 150 21.31 -0.30 6.41
N SER A 151 20.40 -1.16 6.82
CA SER A 151 19.51 -0.90 7.96
C SER A 151 18.80 0.47 7.88
N PRO A 152 18.11 0.79 6.78
CA PRO A 152 17.59 2.12 6.51
C PRO A 152 16.49 2.50 7.51
N SER A 153 16.33 3.82 7.74
CA SER A 153 15.27 4.38 8.57
C SER A 153 13.94 4.55 7.83
N ASN A 154 13.96 4.45 6.50
CA ASN A 154 12.78 4.62 5.66
C ASN A 154 12.70 3.51 4.63
N PHE A 155 11.49 3.02 4.37
CA PHE A 155 11.23 2.04 3.31
C PHE A 155 10.28 2.62 2.27
N VAL A 156 10.58 2.37 1.00
CA VAL A 156 9.74 2.71 -0.15
C VAL A 156 9.48 1.42 -0.93
N LEU A 157 8.24 0.98 -0.93
CA LEU A 157 7.84 -0.35 -1.40
C LEU A 157 6.83 -0.19 -2.55
N ASP A 158 7.26 -0.54 -3.77
CA ASP A 158 6.41 -0.42 -4.95
C ASP A 158 5.82 -1.78 -5.30
N GLU A 159 4.51 -1.93 -5.10
CA GLU A 159 3.74 -3.14 -5.43
C GLU A 159 4.41 -4.43 -4.89
N VAL A 160 4.95 -4.34 -3.65
CA VAL A 160 5.78 -5.42 -3.08
C VAL A 160 5.02 -6.74 -2.88
N LEU A 161 3.71 -6.68 -2.65
CA LEU A 161 2.86 -7.85 -2.42
C LEU A 161 2.47 -8.60 -3.70
N ASN A 162 2.62 -7.96 -4.87
CA ASN A 162 2.24 -8.57 -6.13
C ASN A 162 3.14 -9.74 -6.52
N GLY A 163 2.54 -10.84 -6.95
CA GLY A 163 3.25 -12.02 -7.42
C GLY A 163 3.94 -12.83 -6.32
N LEU A 164 3.60 -12.57 -5.07
CA LEU A 164 3.93 -13.41 -3.93
C LEU A 164 2.79 -14.41 -3.65
N ASP A 165 3.14 -15.58 -3.16
CA ASP A 165 2.17 -16.52 -2.63
C ASP A 165 1.62 -16.06 -1.25
N PRO A 166 0.53 -16.66 -0.73
CA PRO A 166 -0.11 -16.22 0.50
C PRO A 166 0.81 -16.25 1.73
N GLU A 167 1.75 -17.19 1.79
CA GLU A 167 2.72 -17.26 2.88
C GLU A 167 3.66 -16.06 2.88
N TRP A 168 4.16 -15.67 1.69
CA TRP A 168 5.06 -14.54 1.53
C TRP A 168 4.34 -13.18 1.61
N ILE A 169 3.06 -13.12 1.26
CA ILE A 169 2.23 -11.94 1.55
C ILE A 169 2.16 -11.74 3.07
N ARG A 170 1.87 -12.80 3.84
CA ARG A 170 1.82 -12.74 5.31
C ARG A 170 3.17 -12.33 5.89
N PHE A 171 4.27 -12.97 5.46
CA PHE A 171 5.64 -12.61 5.87
C PHE A 171 5.94 -11.12 5.59
N SER A 172 5.62 -10.63 4.39
CA SER A 172 5.86 -9.24 4.02
C SER A 172 5.07 -8.27 4.88
N ARG A 173 3.83 -8.60 5.25
CA ARG A 173 3.00 -7.79 6.16
C ARG A 173 3.59 -7.75 7.57
N GLU A 174 4.02 -8.89 8.10
CA GLU A 174 4.67 -8.99 9.41
C GLU A 174 5.98 -8.20 9.42
N TRP A 175 6.79 -8.29 8.36
CA TRP A 175 8.01 -7.50 8.19
C TRP A 175 7.73 -6.00 8.19
N MET A 176 6.78 -5.52 7.37
CA MET A 176 6.42 -4.10 7.32
C MET A 176 5.91 -3.59 8.67
N SER A 177 5.09 -4.38 9.37
CA SER A 177 4.63 -4.06 10.72
C SER A 177 5.79 -3.96 11.71
N ALA A 178 6.74 -4.91 11.66
CA ALA A 178 7.94 -4.88 12.50
C ALA A 178 8.82 -3.64 12.21
N MET A 179 8.92 -3.21 10.93
CA MET A 179 9.66 -1.99 10.58
C MET A 179 8.97 -0.75 11.17
N ARG A 180 7.65 -0.64 11.06
CA ARG A 180 6.85 0.42 11.70
C ARG A 180 7.07 0.44 13.22
N ASP A 181 6.97 -0.71 13.87
CA ASP A 181 7.08 -0.83 15.33
C ASP A 181 8.50 -0.50 15.84
N GLN A 182 9.51 -0.64 14.97
CA GLN A 182 10.87 -0.16 15.20
C GLN A 182 11.05 1.36 14.95
N GLY A 183 9.98 2.10 14.69
CA GLY A 183 10.01 3.53 14.45
C GLY A 183 10.43 3.92 13.02
N ARG A 184 10.46 2.99 12.07
CA ARG A 184 10.82 3.28 10.67
C ARG A 184 9.61 3.81 9.90
N ALA A 185 9.85 4.66 8.91
CA ALA A 185 8.82 5.15 8.00
C ALA A 185 8.66 4.19 6.83
N VAL A 186 7.42 3.84 6.45
CA VAL A 186 7.14 2.95 5.32
C VAL A 186 6.15 3.61 4.37
N LEU A 187 6.57 3.85 3.12
CA LEU A 187 5.68 4.23 2.01
C LEU A 187 5.42 2.99 1.17
N LEU A 188 4.16 2.57 1.11
CA LEU A 188 3.72 1.37 0.40
C LEU A 188 2.76 1.75 -0.73
N SER A 189 3.05 1.39 -1.98
CA SER A 189 2.04 1.34 -3.03
C SER A 189 1.50 -0.07 -3.20
N SER A 190 0.21 -0.19 -3.45
CA SER A 190 -0.43 -1.44 -3.87
C SER A 190 -1.72 -1.16 -4.61
N HIS A 191 -2.07 -2.04 -5.55
CA HIS A 191 -3.40 -2.11 -6.12
C HIS A 191 -4.30 -3.10 -5.35
N LEU A 192 -3.73 -3.89 -4.44
CA LEU A 192 -4.46 -4.78 -3.53
C LEU A 192 -4.94 -3.97 -2.32
N LEU A 193 -5.99 -3.18 -2.51
CA LEU A 193 -6.47 -2.22 -1.50
C LEU A 193 -6.90 -2.91 -0.20
N GLY A 194 -7.49 -4.10 -0.27
CA GLY A 194 -7.86 -4.89 0.91
C GLY A 194 -6.66 -5.25 1.79
N GLU A 195 -5.54 -5.67 1.16
CA GLU A 195 -4.30 -5.98 1.89
C GLU A 195 -3.70 -4.73 2.54
N MET A 196 -3.74 -3.60 1.82
CA MET A 196 -3.26 -2.32 2.32
C MET A 196 -4.11 -1.79 3.48
N GLN A 197 -5.44 -1.96 3.42
CA GLN A 197 -6.37 -1.55 4.48
C GLN A 197 -6.08 -2.23 5.82
N GLY A 198 -5.62 -3.49 5.79
CA GLY A 198 -5.22 -4.22 7.00
C GLY A 198 -3.89 -3.78 7.61
N LEU A 199 -3.04 -3.08 6.82
CA LEU A 199 -1.64 -2.83 7.17
C LEU A 199 -1.32 -1.35 7.40
N ALA A 200 -1.80 -0.43 6.54
CA ALA A 200 -1.44 0.98 6.60
C ALA A 200 -2.18 1.74 7.71
N ASP A 201 -1.50 2.72 8.28
CA ASP A 201 -2.01 3.62 9.31
C ASP A 201 -2.72 4.83 8.70
N GLN A 202 -2.23 5.28 7.52
CA GLN A 202 -2.76 6.39 6.75
C GLN A 202 -2.74 6.07 5.25
N PHE A 203 -3.55 6.77 4.48
CA PHE A 203 -3.65 6.61 3.03
C PHE A 203 -3.54 7.95 2.32
N ALA A 204 -2.55 8.05 1.43
CA ALA A 204 -2.37 9.17 0.50
C ALA A 204 -3.04 8.81 -0.83
N PHE A 205 -4.10 9.53 -1.19
CA PHE A 205 -4.86 9.27 -2.42
C PHE A 205 -4.37 10.15 -3.55
N LEU A 206 -3.97 9.51 -4.65
CA LEU A 206 -3.44 10.15 -5.84
C LEU A 206 -4.38 9.94 -7.03
N HIS A 207 -4.70 11.01 -7.75
CA HIS A 207 -5.53 10.97 -8.94
C HIS A 207 -4.99 11.95 -9.99
N HIS A 208 -4.75 11.47 -11.22
CA HIS A 208 -4.18 12.27 -12.32
C HIS A 208 -2.98 13.13 -11.92
N GLY A 209 -2.04 12.54 -11.19
CA GLY A 209 -0.83 13.20 -10.72
C GLY A 209 -1.01 14.20 -9.57
N GLN A 210 -2.22 14.36 -9.04
CA GLN A 210 -2.52 15.25 -7.93
C GLN A 210 -2.83 14.47 -6.65
N LEU A 211 -2.36 14.98 -5.52
CA LEU A 211 -2.74 14.46 -4.22
C LEU A 211 -4.16 14.95 -3.89
N LEU A 212 -5.11 14.03 -3.72
CA LEU A 212 -6.46 14.36 -3.27
C LEU A 212 -6.45 14.72 -1.77
N GLY A 213 -5.60 14.06 -1.00
CA GLY A 213 -5.40 14.26 0.43
C GLY A 213 -4.75 13.04 1.09
N VAL A 214 -4.55 13.12 2.39
CA VAL A 214 -4.07 12.03 3.25
C VAL A 214 -5.04 11.85 4.40
N TRP A 215 -5.52 10.62 4.60
CA TRP A 215 -6.47 10.29 5.66
C TRP A 215 -5.96 9.16 6.54
N PRO A 216 -6.05 9.30 7.87
CA PRO A 216 -5.82 8.17 8.76
C PRO A 216 -6.91 7.11 8.55
N LYS A 217 -6.57 5.87 8.81
CA LYS A 217 -7.48 4.71 8.68
C LYS A 217 -8.79 4.91 9.46
N SER A 218 -8.72 5.50 10.66
CA SER A 218 -9.89 5.80 11.50
C SER A 218 -10.86 6.74 10.82
N ALA A 219 -10.36 7.86 10.23
CA ALA A 219 -11.22 8.84 9.56
C ALA A 219 -11.91 8.27 8.31
N ILE A 220 -11.27 7.35 7.59
CA ILE A 220 -11.89 6.66 6.45
C ILE A 220 -13.04 5.80 6.95
N ARG A 221 -12.81 5.03 8.02
CA ARG A 221 -13.84 4.16 8.63
C ARG A 221 -15.03 4.96 9.16
N GLU A 222 -14.79 6.10 9.80
CA GLU A 222 -15.83 6.99 10.32
C GLU A 222 -16.63 7.69 9.22
N SER A 223 -16.01 7.97 8.07
CA SER A 223 -16.66 8.68 6.96
C SER A 223 -17.58 7.82 6.10
N LEU A 224 -17.49 6.51 6.25
CA LEU A 224 -18.28 5.54 5.52
C LEU A 224 -19.06 4.67 6.51
N PRO A 225 -20.36 4.88 6.66
CA PRO A 225 -21.17 4.02 7.52
C PRO A 225 -21.13 2.56 7.03
N PRO A 226 -21.17 1.59 7.93
CA PRO A 226 -21.24 0.19 7.56
C PRO A 226 -22.52 -0.06 6.75
N ARG A 227 -22.51 -1.13 5.95
CA ARG A 227 -23.70 -1.65 5.29
C ARG A 227 -24.06 -3.00 5.88
N TYR A 228 -25.34 -3.34 5.83
CA TYR A 228 -25.79 -4.66 6.27
C TYR A 228 -26.18 -5.48 5.05
N VAL A 229 -25.61 -6.67 4.94
CA VAL A 229 -25.98 -7.64 3.91
C VAL A 229 -26.87 -8.69 4.56
N VAL A 230 -28.06 -8.84 4.02
CA VAL A 230 -29.12 -9.71 4.56
C VAL A 230 -29.51 -10.73 3.49
N ARG A 231 -29.58 -12.00 3.86
CA ARG A 231 -30.16 -13.04 3.05
C ARG A 231 -31.41 -13.60 3.74
N LEU A 232 -32.51 -13.52 3.07
CA LEU A 232 -33.81 -14.02 3.55
C LEU A 232 -34.23 -15.26 2.75
N THR A 233 -35.08 -16.10 3.33
CA THR A 233 -35.66 -17.25 2.62
C THR A 233 -36.44 -16.79 1.39
N ASN A 234 -37.26 -15.72 1.53
CA ASN A 234 -37.97 -15.07 0.45
C ASN A 234 -37.63 -13.57 0.48
N LEU A 235 -37.02 -13.07 -0.57
CA LEU A 235 -36.75 -11.63 -0.76
C LEU A 235 -37.75 -11.06 -1.77
N ASP A 236 -39.00 -10.90 -1.32
CA ASP A 236 -40.09 -10.31 -2.11
C ASP A 236 -40.18 -8.77 -1.90
N ALA A 237 -41.11 -8.14 -2.61
CA ALA A 237 -41.30 -6.70 -2.53
C ALA A 237 -41.65 -6.22 -1.11
N THR A 238 -42.38 -7.03 -0.34
CA THR A 238 -42.78 -6.70 1.04
C THR A 238 -41.57 -6.75 1.98
N ALA A 239 -40.69 -7.75 1.80
CA ALA A 239 -39.45 -7.84 2.55
C ALA A 239 -38.49 -6.68 2.22
N ILE A 240 -38.40 -6.28 0.95
CA ILE A 240 -37.56 -5.14 0.52
C ILE A 240 -38.12 -3.83 1.11
N GLU A 241 -39.42 -3.59 1.07
CA GLU A 241 -40.05 -2.42 1.66
C GLU A 241 -39.80 -2.38 3.18
N PHE A 242 -39.96 -3.51 3.86
CA PHE A 242 -39.68 -3.64 5.28
C PHE A 242 -38.22 -3.31 5.62
N LEU A 243 -37.26 -3.87 4.88
CA LEU A 243 -35.85 -3.57 5.06
C LEU A 243 -35.54 -2.08 4.78
N GLY A 244 -36.29 -1.44 3.87
CA GLY A 244 -36.20 -0.02 3.55
C GLY A 244 -36.45 0.90 4.76
N GLY A 245 -37.15 0.43 5.77
CA GLY A 245 -37.30 1.13 7.05
C GLY A 245 -36.02 1.31 7.84
N PHE A 246 -35.00 0.48 7.57
CA PHE A 246 -33.74 0.51 8.28
C PHE A 246 -32.62 1.28 7.54
N GLY A 247 -32.78 1.58 6.26
CA GLY A 247 -31.79 2.29 5.43
C GLY A 247 -32.15 2.25 3.95
N ASN A 248 -31.21 2.58 3.09
CA ASN A 248 -31.40 2.49 1.64
C ASN A 248 -31.16 1.03 1.21
N VAL A 249 -32.15 0.40 0.58
CA VAL A 249 -32.07 -1.01 0.21
C VAL A 249 -31.77 -1.17 -1.26
N THR A 250 -30.76 -1.97 -1.56
CA THR A 250 -30.47 -2.51 -2.90
C THR A 250 -30.69 -4.00 -2.85
N ALA A 251 -31.66 -4.51 -3.62
CA ALA A 251 -31.94 -5.94 -3.72
C ALA A 251 -31.18 -6.57 -4.88
N ASN A 252 -30.43 -7.63 -4.59
CA ASN A 252 -29.70 -8.43 -5.56
C ASN A 252 -29.85 -9.91 -5.15
N ALA A 253 -31.01 -10.48 -5.49
CA ALA A 253 -31.42 -11.80 -5.03
C ALA A 253 -30.28 -12.86 -5.17
N PRO A 254 -30.04 -13.66 -4.13
CA PRO A 254 -30.84 -13.85 -2.92
C PRO A 254 -30.50 -12.87 -1.76
N TYR A 255 -29.70 -11.84 -1.99
CA TYR A 255 -29.26 -10.87 -0.99
C TYR A 255 -29.95 -9.52 -1.13
N ALA A 256 -30.12 -8.83 -0.01
CA ALA A 256 -30.41 -7.42 0.07
C ALA A 256 -29.30 -6.70 0.82
N THR A 257 -28.89 -5.53 0.34
CA THR A 257 -27.90 -4.68 1.02
C THR A 257 -28.63 -3.46 1.57
N ILE A 258 -28.46 -3.16 2.85
CA ILE A 258 -28.97 -1.96 3.51
C ILE A 258 -27.81 -1.00 3.66
N ASP A 259 -27.77 0.04 2.83
CA ASP A 259 -26.80 1.12 2.89
C ASP A 259 -27.27 2.22 3.85
N ASN A 260 -26.32 2.88 4.52
CA ASN A 260 -26.59 3.94 5.51
C ASN A 260 -27.63 3.51 6.56
N PRO A 261 -27.39 2.38 7.28
CA PRO A 261 -28.34 1.87 8.25
C PRO A 261 -28.59 2.91 9.37
N ARG A 262 -29.86 3.06 9.73
CA ARG A 262 -30.34 4.04 10.72
C ARG A 262 -30.39 3.46 12.13
N VAL A 263 -30.23 2.16 12.27
CA VAL A 263 -30.34 1.42 13.53
C VAL A 263 -29.19 0.40 13.64
N PRO A 264 -28.83 -0.03 14.84
CA PRO A 264 -27.82 -1.05 15.06
C PRO A 264 -28.19 -2.40 14.40
N PRO A 265 -27.21 -3.24 14.06
CA PRO A 265 -27.43 -4.53 13.39
C PRO A 265 -28.32 -5.49 14.22
N GLU A 266 -28.23 -5.42 15.54
CA GLU A 266 -29.06 -6.25 16.46
C GLU A 266 -30.55 -5.91 16.33
N THR A 267 -30.86 -4.65 16.10
CA THR A 267 -32.26 -4.19 15.90
C THR A 267 -32.82 -4.75 14.59
N VAL A 268 -32.03 -4.73 13.51
CA VAL A 268 -32.44 -5.26 12.20
C VAL A 268 -32.69 -6.77 12.31
N THR A 269 -31.74 -7.51 12.91
CA THR A 269 -31.84 -8.97 13.04
C THR A 269 -33.04 -9.36 13.93
N ALA A 270 -33.28 -8.67 15.04
CA ALA A 270 -34.41 -8.92 15.91
C ALA A 270 -35.76 -8.68 15.19
N GLU A 271 -35.89 -7.59 14.44
CA GLU A 271 -37.11 -7.26 13.72
C GLU A 271 -37.39 -8.23 12.54
N VAL A 272 -36.33 -8.65 11.83
CA VAL A 272 -36.44 -9.67 10.76
C VAL A 272 -36.92 -10.99 11.33
N MET A 273 -36.36 -11.43 12.48
CA MET A 273 -36.79 -12.65 13.15
C MET A 273 -38.20 -12.55 13.70
N ARG A 274 -38.57 -11.43 14.33
CA ARG A 274 -39.90 -11.20 14.86
C ARG A 274 -41.00 -11.29 13.80
N ARG A 275 -40.69 -10.83 12.58
CA ARG A 275 -41.61 -10.89 11.43
C ARG A 275 -41.54 -12.16 10.64
N GLN A 276 -40.71 -13.12 11.05
CA GLN A 276 -40.56 -14.46 10.45
C GLN A 276 -40.18 -14.47 8.96
N TYR A 277 -39.37 -13.49 8.51
CA TYR A 277 -38.90 -13.45 7.12
C TYR A 277 -37.87 -14.55 6.78
N GLY A 278 -37.51 -15.41 7.74
CA GLY A 278 -36.60 -16.53 7.50
C GLY A 278 -35.17 -16.06 7.23
N LEU A 279 -34.56 -15.41 8.24
CA LEU A 279 -33.18 -14.95 8.16
C LEU A 279 -32.20 -16.11 7.96
N GLN A 280 -31.50 -16.15 6.85
CA GLN A 280 -30.49 -17.17 6.54
C GLN A 280 -29.08 -16.68 6.78
N GLU A 281 -28.80 -15.39 6.50
CA GLU A 281 -27.50 -14.78 6.71
C GLU A 281 -27.67 -13.31 7.05
N PHE A 282 -26.87 -12.83 7.98
CA PHE A 282 -26.72 -11.41 8.28
C PHE A 282 -25.27 -11.11 8.53
N ARG A 283 -24.71 -10.14 7.80
CA ARG A 283 -23.36 -9.68 8.01
C ARG A 283 -23.26 -8.17 7.92
N VAL A 284 -22.37 -7.62 8.73
CA VAL A 284 -21.99 -6.21 8.69
C VAL A 284 -20.74 -6.09 7.83
N GLU A 285 -20.86 -5.38 6.73
CA GLU A 285 -19.72 -5.07 5.86
C GLU A 285 -19.23 -3.66 6.16
N GLU A 286 -17.97 -3.55 6.54
CA GLU A 286 -17.30 -2.26 6.61
C GLU A 286 -16.92 -1.84 5.17
N PRO A 287 -17.24 -0.59 4.77
CA PRO A 287 -16.88 -0.10 3.44
C PRO A 287 -15.38 -0.10 3.26
N GLY A 288 -14.96 -0.54 2.09
CA GLY A 288 -13.56 -0.68 1.74
C GLY A 288 -12.91 0.64 1.35
N LEU A 289 -11.58 0.62 1.37
CA LEU A 289 -10.73 1.72 0.90
C LEU A 289 -11.06 2.14 -0.54
N GLU A 290 -11.51 1.18 -1.36
CA GLU A 290 -11.90 1.38 -2.75
C GLU A 290 -13.14 2.28 -2.86
N GLU A 291 -14.16 2.03 -2.05
CA GLU A 291 -15.38 2.84 -2.03
C GLU A 291 -15.10 4.27 -1.59
N PHE A 292 -14.25 4.44 -0.56
CA PHE A 292 -13.80 5.77 -0.15
C PHE A 292 -13.11 6.51 -1.29
N PHE A 293 -12.22 5.84 -2.00
CA PHE A 293 -11.51 6.42 -3.13
C PHE A 293 -12.45 6.86 -4.25
N PHE A 294 -13.42 6.01 -4.64
CA PHE A 294 -14.39 6.39 -5.67
C PHE A 294 -15.29 7.55 -5.25
N ARG A 295 -15.67 7.64 -3.98
CA ARG A 295 -16.40 8.82 -3.46
C ARG A 295 -15.55 10.10 -3.57
N LEU A 296 -14.26 10.03 -3.25
CA LEU A 296 -13.37 11.19 -3.38
C LEU A 296 -13.27 11.69 -4.83
N ILE A 297 -13.24 10.78 -5.79
CA ILE A 297 -13.19 11.13 -7.22
C ILE A 297 -14.54 11.67 -7.68
N GLY A 298 -15.66 11.00 -7.33
CA GLY A 298 -17.00 11.37 -7.73
C GLY A 298 -17.41 12.77 -7.27
N ASN A 299 -17.05 13.13 -6.05
CA ASN A 299 -17.30 14.47 -5.48
C ASN A 299 -16.54 15.60 -6.19
N ARG A 300 -15.46 15.29 -6.94
CA ARG A 300 -14.70 16.30 -7.70
C ARG A 300 -15.10 16.39 -9.18
N SER A 301 -15.85 15.41 -9.69
CA SER A 301 -16.34 15.41 -11.09
C SER A 301 -17.67 16.16 -11.24
N GLY A 302 -18.27 16.63 -10.15
CA GLY A 302 -19.55 17.35 -10.11
C GLY A 302 -19.44 18.82 -9.71
N GLY A 303 -18.21 19.40 -9.73
CA GLY A 303 -17.98 20.82 -9.39
C GLY A 303 -17.47 21.61 -10.59
#